data_5c3dd56c1dee0d0f6dc8bcd98b32d15a
#
_entry.id   5c3dd56c1dee0d0f6dc8bcd98b32d15a
#
_cell.length_a   1.000
_cell.length_b   1.000
_cell.length_c   1.000
_cell.angle_alpha   90.00
_cell.angle_beta   90.00
_cell.angle_gamma   90.00
#
_symmetry.space_group_name_H-M   'P 1'
#
loop_
_entity.id
_entity.type
_entity.pdbx_description
1 polymer ?
#
loop_
_entity_poly.entity_id
_entity_poly.type
_entity_poly.pdbx_seq_one_letter_code
_entity_poly.pdbx_strand_id
1 'polypeptide(L)'
;MQTIFSRNLEKNLKTLQERLHLDVNDDVVVRRFSALGQECALVYVEGLSDGEQMAQHILRPMMNSPLSLTGRSAAEQALQNVLTVPEAESGPEISRALDDLLRGLCLLLIDGCDQALRIDLRSYSRRALSTPQNETVVVGPNDAFNETLRDNLTILHRRLPSPDFVCSIRKVGTETPGQVALCYLDGVCPAETVEELQRRLDGVGLDYVLSAGTLEQLIEDDPYAPLPQMVGTERPDRVVSFLMEGQAVLLLDGSPRALALPVSLWHLFHAPDDSYMRWQYGTFMRLLRLLGALVTLLLPAVFVSLVVYHPITIPMTLLTSIMQSRTNVPINLFEETLLMVAVFALINESAIRIPGMMGSSLGLVSTLILGTAAVDAGLVSPLLIIVVALSGLGSYAMPNYPLSFAFRMGQVVLLLAAGITGIAGLCYAVVMLLCWVAAMESLGQPFLAPGSPRRTHNPDLLFRAPTFRQRLRAYLSNPEEMKRAYGRMRRFDGRKKE
;
A
#
# COMPACT_ATOMS: atom_id res chain seq x y z
N MET A 1 2.64 -24.67 25.31
CA MET A 1 1.75 -24.74 24.12
C MET A 1 1.72 -26.17 23.59
N GLN A 2 0.55 -26.67 23.19
CA GLN A 2 0.41 -28.02 22.64
C GLN A 2 1.12 -28.09 21.28
N THR A 3 2.02 -29.07 21.14
CA THR A 3 2.82 -29.26 19.92
C THR A 3 2.26 -30.38 19.01
N ILE A 4 1.45 -31.26 19.58
CA ILE A 4 0.91 -32.45 18.93
C ILE A 4 -0.62 -32.46 19.10
N PHE A 5 -1.34 -32.93 18.11
CA PHE A 5 -2.80 -33.09 18.19
C PHE A 5 -3.19 -34.08 19.31
N SER A 6 -4.30 -33.80 19.96
CA SER A 6 -4.91 -34.68 20.96
C SER A 6 -6.04 -35.48 20.33
N ARG A 7 -6.49 -36.54 21.02
CA ARG A 7 -7.66 -37.31 20.57
C ARG A 7 -9.01 -36.57 20.70
N ASN A 8 -9.06 -35.49 21.42
CA ASN A 8 -10.26 -34.71 21.61
C ASN A 8 -10.33 -33.60 20.55
N LEU A 9 -11.32 -33.66 19.69
CA LEU A 9 -11.55 -32.72 18.58
C LEU A 9 -11.72 -31.29 19.10
N GLU A 10 -12.51 -31.08 20.15
CA GLU A 10 -12.76 -29.75 20.72
C GLU A 10 -11.49 -29.08 21.23
N LYS A 11 -10.59 -29.87 21.85
CA LYS A 11 -9.30 -29.37 22.33
C LYS A 11 -8.39 -28.95 21.17
N ASN A 12 -8.41 -29.72 20.09
CA ASN A 12 -7.65 -29.41 18.87
C ASN A 12 -8.19 -28.15 18.21
N LEU A 13 -9.52 -28.04 18.05
CA LEU A 13 -10.15 -26.86 17.48
C LEU A 13 -9.87 -25.61 18.31
N LYS A 14 -9.91 -25.70 19.66
CA LYS A 14 -9.56 -24.57 20.52
C LYS A 14 -8.12 -24.14 20.33
N THR A 15 -7.18 -25.08 20.20
CA THR A 15 -5.76 -24.76 19.93
C THR A 15 -5.59 -24.08 18.56
N LEU A 16 -6.32 -24.50 17.53
CA LEU A 16 -6.31 -23.86 16.22
C LEU A 16 -6.97 -22.49 16.28
N GLN A 17 -8.07 -22.34 17.03
CA GLN A 17 -8.77 -21.07 17.24
C GLN A 17 -7.84 -20.01 17.84
N GLU A 18 -7.11 -20.37 18.91
CA GLU A 18 -6.14 -19.46 19.55
C GLU A 18 -4.95 -19.09 18.63
N ARG A 19 -4.50 -20.02 17.77
CA ARG A 19 -3.33 -19.80 16.90
C ARG A 19 -3.63 -19.10 15.58
N LEU A 20 -4.85 -19.19 15.09
CA LEU A 20 -5.29 -18.61 13.83
C LEU A 20 -6.23 -17.43 14.03
N HIS A 21 -6.44 -17.02 15.28
CA HIS A 21 -7.33 -15.91 15.65
C HIS A 21 -8.74 -16.05 15.07
N LEU A 22 -9.30 -17.29 15.07
CA LEU A 22 -10.58 -17.60 14.40
C LEU A 22 -11.77 -16.78 14.92
N ASP A 23 -11.66 -16.15 16.07
CA ASP A 23 -12.70 -15.26 16.62
C ASP A 23 -12.82 -13.95 15.82
N VAL A 24 -11.78 -13.56 15.11
CA VAL A 24 -11.67 -12.28 14.37
C VAL A 24 -11.31 -12.49 12.91
N ASN A 25 -10.74 -13.63 12.56
CA ASN A 25 -10.27 -13.95 11.22
C ASN A 25 -11.36 -14.66 10.41
N ASP A 26 -11.99 -13.94 9.49
CA ASP A 26 -13.10 -14.44 8.67
C ASP A 26 -12.65 -15.31 7.47
N ASP A 27 -11.33 -15.34 7.16
CA ASP A 27 -10.81 -16.09 6.02
C ASP A 27 -10.52 -17.55 6.31
N VAL A 28 -10.41 -17.94 7.58
CA VAL A 28 -10.21 -19.34 7.98
C VAL A 28 -11.54 -19.96 8.38
N VAL A 29 -11.97 -20.93 7.61
CA VAL A 29 -13.26 -21.58 7.77
C VAL A 29 -13.10 -22.93 8.49
N VAL A 30 -13.91 -23.14 9.52
CA VAL A 30 -14.03 -24.41 10.23
C VAL A 30 -15.42 -25.01 9.99
N ARG A 31 -15.49 -26.06 9.18
CA ARG A 31 -16.73 -26.79 8.91
C ARG A 31 -16.79 -28.05 9.75
N ARG A 32 -17.74 -28.12 10.69
CA ARG A 32 -18.04 -29.32 11.49
C ARG A 32 -19.07 -30.19 10.77
N PHE A 33 -18.88 -31.50 10.83
CA PHE A 33 -19.83 -32.48 10.28
C PHE A 33 -19.61 -33.85 10.95
N SER A 34 -20.64 -34.68 10.91
CA SER A 34 -20.56 -36.04 11.42
C SER A 34 -20.36 -37.01 10.26
N ALA A 35 -19.37 -37.85 10.33
CA ALA A 35 -19.06 -38.86 9.30
C ALA A 35 -18.43 -40.09 9.96
N LEU A 36 -18.70 -41.28 9.39
CA LEU A 36 -18.05 -42.55 9.81
C LEU A 36 -18.27 -42.90 11.27
N GLY A 37 -19.38 -42.39 11.88
CA GLY A 37 -19.71 -42.58 13.30
C GLY A 37 -18.90 -41.72 14.28
N GLN A 38 -18.16 -40.72 13.78
CA GLN A 38 -17.37 -39.79 14.56
C GLN A 38 -17.70 -38.34 14.19
N GLU A 39 -17.40 -37.40 15.09
CA GLU A 39 -17.38 -35.98 14.75
C GLU A 39 -16.10 -35.61 14.01
N CYS A 40 -16.24 -34.83 12.97
CA CYS A 40 -15.14 -34.40 12.11
C CYS A 40 -15.18 -32.89 11.93
N ALA A 41 -14.01 -32.30 11.72
CA ALA A 41 -13.88 -30.87 11.36
C ALA A 41 -12.93 -30.73 10.17
N LEU A 42 -13.39 -30.00 9.14
CA LEU A 42 -12.59 -29.58 8.01
C LEU A 42 -12.21 -28.12 8.20
N VAL A 43 -10.90 -27.84 8.25
CA VAL A 43 -10.36 -26.48 8.37
C VAL A 43 -9.62 -26.12 7.09
N TYR A 44 -9.94 -24.96 6.54
CA TYR A 44 -9.32 -24.48 5.30
C TYR A 44 -9.33 -22.96 5.23
N VAL A 45 -8.46 -22.39 4.40
CA VAL A 45 -8.42 -20.94 4.11
C VAL A 45 -9.23 -20.71 2.84
N GLU A 46 -10.24 -19.83 2.94
CA GLU A 46 -11.13 -19.52 1.83
C GLU A 46 -10.35 -18.86 0.67
N GLY A 47 -10.58 -19.35 -0.55
CA GLY A 47 -9.88 -18.88 -1.75
C GLY A 47 -8.55 -19.57 -2.06
N LEU A 48 -7.88 -20.21 -1.09
CA LEU A 48 -6.70 -21.02 -1.34
C LEU A 48 -7.02 -22.46 -1.75
N SER A 49 -8.13 -22.99 -1.25
CA SER A 49 -8.60 -24.37 -1.50
C SER A 49 -9.87 -24.39 -2.35
N ASP A 50 -10.02 -25.40 -3.19
CA ASP A 50 -11.17 -25.56 -4.09
C ASP A 50 -12.37 -26.15 -3.36
N GLY A 51 -13.43 -25.33 -3.18
CA GLY A 51 -14.65 -25.75 -2.49
C GLY A 51 -15.39 -26.90 -3.20
N GLU A 52 -15.35 -26.95 -4.52
CA GLU A 52 -15.99 -28.01 -5.29
C GLU A 52 -15.24 -29.34 -5.13
N GLN A 53 -13.92 -29.31 -5.24
CA GLN A 53 -13.08 -30.49 -5.00
C GLN A 53 -13.17 -30.98 -3.54
N MET A 54 -13.23 -30.06 -2.56
CA MET A 54 -13.47 -30.44 -1.15
C MET A 54 -14.80 -31.15 -0.99
N ALA A 55 -15.87 -30.65 -1.62
CA ALA A 55 -17.17 -31.27 -1.55
C ALA A 55 -17.19 -32.66 -2.24
N GLN A 56 -16.55 -32.82 -3.39
CA GLN A 56 -16.54 -34.06 -4.17
C GLN A 56 -15.62 -35.12 -3.57
N HIS A 57 -14.43 -34.74 -3.12
CA HIS A 57 -13.36 -35.68 -2.75
C HIS A 57 -13.19 -35.89 -1.24
N ILE A 58 -13.74 -34.99 -0.41
CA ILE A 58 -13.69 -35.13 1.05
C ILE A 58 -15.08 -35.34 1.62
N LEU A 59 -15.98 -34.35 1.47
CA LEU A 59 -17.24 -34.34 2.19
C LEU A 59 -18.20 -35.45 1.72
N ARG A 60 -18.41 -35.61 0.41
CA ARG A 60 -19.31 -36.68 -0.12
C ARG A 60 -18.81 -38.07 0.21
N PRO A 61 -17.53 -38.43 -0.01
CA PRO A 61 -17.04 -39.76 0.37
C PRO A 61 -17.13 -40.02 1.87
N MET A 62 -16.76 -39.04 2.72
CA MET A 62 -16.83 -39.18 4.18
C MET A 62 -18.25 -39.36 4.70
N MET A 63 -19.21 -38.58 4.20
CA MET A 63 -20.59 -38.60 4.67
C MET A 63 -21.42 -39.78 4.13
N ASN A 64 -21.06 -40.31 2.95
CA ASN A 64 -21.79 -41.42 2.31
C ASN A 64 -21.16 -42.80 2.59
N SER A 65 -20.01 -42.88 3.17
CA SER A 65 -19.36 -44.17 3.46
C SER A 65 -20.07 -44.90 4.60
N PRO A 66 -20.40 -46.18 4.42
CA PRO A 66 -21.01 -47.01 5.47
C PRO A 66 -20.01 -47.51 6.53
N LEU A 67 -18.71 -47.21 6.36
CA LEU A 67 -17.66 -47.63 7.28
C LEU A 67 -17.76 -46.84 8.60
N SER A 68 -17.53 -47.51 9.72
CA SER A 68 -17.32 -46.86 11.03
C SER A 68 -15.82 -46.90 11.37
N LEU A 69 -15.24 -45.72 11.49
CA LEU A 69 -13.81 -45.60 11.83
C LEU A 69 -13.68 -45.47 13.35
N THR A 70 -12.86 -46.33 13.95
CA THR A 70 -12.62 -46.29 15.39
C THR A 70 -11.14 -46.44 15.70
N GLY A 71 -10.63 -45.63 16.64
CA GLY A 71 -9.27 -45.78 17.18
C GLY A 71 -8.17 -44.99 16.47
N ARG A 72 -6.92 -45.31 16.81
CA ARG A 72 -5.73 -44.58 16.35
C ARG A 72 -5.53 -44.57 14.84
N SER A 73 -5.99 -45.57 14.13
CA SER A 73 -5.83 -45.71 12.67
C SER A 73 -6.97 -45.09 11.87
N ALA A 74 -7.89 -44.36 12.50
CA ALA A 74 -9.01 -43.75 11.79
C ALA A 74 -8.58 -42.80 10.68
N ALA A 75 -7.54 -42.00 10.88
CA ALA A 75 -6.99 -41.12 9.87
C ALA A 75 -6.39 -41.90 8.68
N GLU A 76 -5.61 -42.95 8.94
CA GLU A 76 -5.02 -43.79 7.89
C GLU A 76 -6.09 -44.58 7.12
N GLN A 77 -7.10 -45.11 7.83
CA GLN A 77 -8.21 -45.81 7.21
C GLN A 77 -9.07 -44.87 6.34
N ALA A 78 -9.33 -43.65 6.79
CA ALA A 78 -10.01 -42.64 6.00
C ALA A 78 -9.22 -42.30 4.72
N LEU A 79 -7.89 -42.18 4.84
CA LEU A 79 -7.01 -41.90 3.73
C LEU A 79 -7.01 -43.04 2.69
N GLN A 80 -6.94 -44.29 3.16
CA GLN A 80 -6.79 -45.45 2.26
C GLN A 80 -8.13 -45.89 1.63
N ASN A 81 -9.24 -45.76 2.36
CA ASN A 81 -10.48 -46.43 1.97
C ASN A 81 -11.64 -45.47 1.63
N VAL A 82 -11.54 -44.20 2.01
CA VAL A 82 -12.68 -43.26 1.91
C VAL A 82 -12.35 -42.06 1.03
N LEU A 83 -11.21 -41.41 1.25
CA LEU A 83 -10.85 -40.21 0.51
C LEU A 83 -10.40 -40.52 -0.91
N THR A 84 -10.89 -39.76 -1.88
CA THR A 84 -10.54 -39.90 -3.30
C THR A 84 -9.59 -38.80 -3.78
N VAL A 85 -8.66 -38.41 -2.92
CA VAL A 85 -7.71 -37.32 -3.18
C VAL A 85 -6.37 -37.87 -3.64
N PRO A 86 -5.67 -37.18 -4.58
CA PRO A 86 -4.39 -37.67 -5.09
C PRO A 86 -3.25 -37.55 -4.09
N GLU A 87 -3.25 -36.47 -3.29
CA GLU A 87 -2.17 -36.19 -2.35
C GLU A 87 -2.75 -35.85 -0.96
N ALA A 88 -2.41 -36.67 0.02
CA ALA A 88 -2.74 -36.43 1.41
C ALA A 88 -1.77 -37.15 2.34
N GLU A 89 -1.45 -36.50 3.45
CA GLU A 89 -0.56 -37.03 4.48
C GLU A 89 -1.25 -36.95 5.86
N SER A 90 -0.97 -37.90 6.74
CA SER A 90 -1.35 -37.84 8.15
C SER A 90 -0.17 -37.46 9.03
N GLY A 91 -0.43 -36.74 10.10
CA GLY A 91 0.62 -36.39 11.04
C GLY A 91 0.11 -35.76 12.34
N PRO A 92 0.87 -35.93 13.44
CA PRO A 92 0.48 -35.43 14.75
C PRO A 92 0.91 -33.97 15.02
N GLU A 93 1.79 -33.39 14.22
CA GLU A 93 2.41 -32.09 14.50
C GLU A 93 1.51 -30.92 14.10
N ILE A 94 1.12 -30.08 15.09
CA ILE A 94 0.28 -28.91 14.87
C ILE A 94 1.01 -27.82 14.06
N SER A 95 2.30 -27.59 14.33
CA SER A 95 3.06 -26.56 13.61
C SER A 95 3.15 -26.83 12.11
N ARG A 96 3.43 -28.10 11.73
CA ARG A 96 3.46 -28.48 10.33
C ARG A 96 2.08 -28.40 9.66
N ALA A 97 1.03 -28.81 10.39
CA ALA A 97 -0.34 -28.69 9.89
C ALA A 97 -0.76 -27.23 9.65
N LEU A 98 -0.35 -26.30 10.55
CA LEU A 98 -0.59 -24.87 10.36
C LEU A 98 0.18 -24.32 9.17
N ASP A 99 1.45 -24.66 9.02
CA ASP A 99 2.26 -24.23 7.87
C ASP A 99 1.65 -24.71 6.54
N ASP A 100 1.14 -25.93 6.50
CA ASP A 100 0.48 -26.51 5.33
C ASP A 100 -0.88 -25.85 5.06
N LEU A 101 -1.69 -25.59 6.11
CA LEU A 101 -2.96 -24.86 6.02
C LEU A 101 -2.78 -23.47 5.42
N LEU A 102 -1.80 -22.72 5.93
CA LEU A 102 -1.50 -21.36 5.45
C LEU A 102 -0.96 -21.33 4.01
N ARG A 103 -0.49 -22.47 3.51
CA ARG A 103 -0.11 -22.69 2.10
C ARG A 103 -1.27 -23.18 1.24
N GLY A 104 -2.46 -23.36 1.81
CA GLY A 104 -3.69 -23.71 1.11
C GLY A 104 -4.07 -25.19 1.12
N LEU A 105 -3.42 -26.02 1.94
CA LEU A 105 -3.89 -27.39 2.19
C LEU A 105 -5.11 -27.35 3.12
N CYS A 106 -5.99 -28.34 2.98
CA CYS A 106 -7.10 -28.54 3.90
C CYS A 106 -6.69 -29.46 5.05
N LEU A 107 -7.12 -29.16 6.26
CA LEU A 107 -6.92 -30.01 7.44
C LEU A 107 -8.22 -30.71 7.78
N LEU A 108 -8.21 -32.04 7.79
CA LEU A 108 -9.32 -32.84 8.28
C LEU A 108 -8.95 -33.44 9.65
N LEU A 109 -9.73 -33.11 10.66
CA LEU A 109 -9.63 -33.60 12.03
C LEU A 109 -10.78 -34.56 12.29
N ILE A 110 -10.49 -35.71 12.90
CA ILE A 110 -11.46 -36.75 13.27
C ILE A 110 -11.40 -36.94 14.80
N ASP A 111 -12.53 -36.92 15.45
CA ASP A 111 -12.57 -37.16 16.89
C ASP A 111 -12.05 -38.55 17.25
N GLY A 112 -11.37 -38.69 18.40
CA GLY A 112 -10.71 -39.93 18.79
C GLY A 112 -9.33 -40.17 18.14
N CYS A 113 -8.91 -39.36 17.14
CA CYS A 113 -7.64 -39.47 16.44
C CYS A 113 -6.64 -38.41 16.91
N ASP A 114 -5.36 -38.83 17.09
CA ASP A 114 -4.26 -37.95 17.49
C ASP A 114 -3.43 -37.44 16.29
N GLN A 115 -3.99 -37.55 15.09
CA GLN A 115 -3.38 -37.09 13.82
C GLN A 115 -4.38 -36.24 13.02
N ALA A 116 -3.86 -35.22 12.35
CA ALA A 116 -4.60 -34.46 11.36
C ALA A 116 -4.25 -34.97 9.95
N LEU A 117 -5.25 -35.06 9.09
CA LEU A 117 -5.06 -35.30 7.65
C LEU A 117 -4.84 -33.97 6.95
N ARG A 118 -3.75 -33.84 6.23
CA ARG A 118 -3.36 -32.70 5.42
C ARG A 118 -3.59 -33.05 3.96
N ILE A 119 -4.52 -32.38 3.32
CA ILE A 119 -5.04 -32.75 2.00
C ILE A 119 -4.75 -31.61 1.02
N ASP A 120 -4.07 -31.94 -0.07
CA ASP A 120 -3.76 -30.96 -1.11
C ASP A 120 -4.91 -30.86 -2.13
N LEU A 121 -5.71 -29.79 -1.97
CA LEU A 121 -6.76 -29.37 -2.91
C LEU A 121 -6.61 -27.88 -3.24
N ARG A 122 -5.36 -27.44 -3.40
CA ARG A 122 -5.07 -26.06 -3.74
C ARG A 122 -5.61 -25.72 -5.12
N SER A 123 -6.42 -24.69 -5.18
CA SER A 123 -6.91 -24.11 -6.42
C SER A 123 -6.66 -22.63 -6.40
N TYR A 124 -5.63 -22.25 -7.09
CA TYR A 124 -5.40 -20.83 -7.31
C TYR A 124 -6.28 -20.36 -8.46
N SER A 125 -7.05 -19.30 -8.25
CA SER A 125 -7.77 -18.64 -9.34
C SER A 125 -6.80 -18.48 -10.53
N ARG A 126 -7.14 -19.14 -11.67
CA ARG A 126 -6.31 -19.11 -12.90
C ARG A 126 -6.54 -17.83 -13.71
N ARG A 127 -7.25 -16.84 -13.17
CA ARG A 127 -7.36 -15.55 -13.86
C ARG A 127 -5.97 -14.96 -14.04
N ALA A 128 -5.73 -14.49 -15.25
CA ALA A 128 -4.50 -13.76 -15.56
C ALA A 128 -4.34 -12.62 -14.54
N LEU A 129 -3.25 -12.65 -13.79
CA LEU A 129 -2.90 -11.57 -12.87
C LEU A 129 -2.82 -10.28 -13.69
N SER A 130 -3.53 -9.26 -13.29
CA SER A 130 -3.44 -7.94 -13.90
C SER A 130 -2.06 -7.35 -13.63
N THR A 131 -1.56 -6.54 -14.56
CA THR A 131 -0.35 -5.77 -14.36
C THR A 131 -0.70 -4.40 -13.79
N PRO A 132 0.09 -3.85 -12.84
CA PRO A 132 -0.14 -2.52 -12.30
C PRO A 132 -0.13 -1.48 -13.44
N GLN A 133 -1.16 -0.65 -13.50
CA GLN A 133 -1.26 0.40 -14.52
C GLN A 133 -0.58 1.70 -14.06
N ASN A 134 -0.72 2.03 -12.77
CA ASN A 134 -0.24 3.30 -12.23
C ASN A 134 1.10 3.16 -11.47
N GLU A 135 1.40 1.97 -10.94
CA GLU A 135 2.62 1.70 -10.15
C GLU A 135 3.55 0.72 -10.87
N THR A 136 3.95 1.06 -12.10
CA THR A 136 4.91 0.24 -12.87
C THR A 136 6.29 0.26 -12.24
N VAL A 137 6.98 -0.88 -12.24
CA VAL A 137 8.37 -1.02 -11.74
C VAL A 137 9.27 -1.58 -12.82
N VAL A 138 10.55 -1.18 -12.77
CA VAL A 138 11.56 -1.68 -13.72
C VAL A 138 12.01 -3.09 -13.34
N VAL A 139 12.14 -3.36 -12.03
CA VAL A 139 12.54 -4.66 -11.49
C VAL A 139 11.61 -4.99 -10.34
N GLY A 140 10.95 -6.14 -10.39
CA GLY A 140 10.05 -6.58 -9.33
C GLY A 140 8.88 -7.42 -9.84
N PRO A 141 7.99 -7.87 -8.97
CA PRO A 141 6.77 -8.55 -9.35
C PRO A 141 5.86 -7.62 -10.17
N ASN A 142 5.14 -8.17 -11.14
CA ASN A 142 4.21 -7.42 -11.98
C ASN A 142 2.75 -7.81 -11.73
N ASP A 143 2.45 -8.46 -10.62
CA ASP A 143 1.09 -8.78 -10.22
C ASP A 143 0.44 -7.58 -9.53
N ALA A 144 -0.83 -7.35 -9.83
CA ALA A 144 -1.67 -6.32 -9.24
C ALA A 144 -2.98 -6.91 -8.72
N PHE A 145 -3.61 -6.19 -7.80
CA PHE A 145 -4.96 -6.47 -7.34
C PHE A 145 -5.98 -6.30 -8.47
N ASN A 146 -7.10 -6.99 -8.31
CA ASN A 146 -8.26 -6.89 -9.18
C ASN A 146 -9.50 -6.37 -8.42
N GLU A 147 -10.65 -6.33 -9.07
CA GLU A 147 -11.90 -5.85 -8.46
C GLU A 147 -12.53 -6.85 -7.49
N THR A 148 -12.09 -8.11 -7.47
CA THR A 148 -12.68 -9.16 -6.63
C THR A 148 -11.95 -9.25 -5.29
N LEU A 149 -12.62 -8.94 -4.19
CA LEU A 149 -12.03 -8.96 -2.85
C LEU A 149 -11.39 -10.32 -2.50
N ARG A 150 -12.07 -11.43 -2.82
CA ARG A 150 -11.58 -12.78 -2.53
C ARG A 150 -10.29 -13.14 -3.26
N ASP A 151 -10.17 -12.75 -4.53
CA ASP A 151 -8.94 -12.96 -5.29
C ASP A 151 -7.78 -12.17 -4.66
N ASN A 152 -8.05 -10.94 -4.23
CA ASN A 152 -7.06 -10.08 -3.59
C ASN A 152 -6.55 -10.64 -2.26
N LEU A 153 -7.46 -11.16 -1.42
CA LEU A 153 -7.10 -11.84 -0.17
C LEU A 153 -6.28 -13.11 -0.44
N THR A 154 -6.65 -13.89 -1.45
CA THR A 154 -5.89 -15.07 -1.89
C THR A 154 -4.45 -14.72 -2.27
N ILE A 155 -4.24 -13.61 -2.98
CA ILE A 155 -2.90 -13.14 -3.36
C ILE A 155 -2.10 -12.76 -2.10
N LEU A 156 -2.73 -12.11 -1.11
CA LEU A 156 -2.08 -11.75 0.14
C LEU A 156 -1.68 -12.98 0.96
N HIS A 157 -2.58 -13.93 1.16
CA HIS A 157 -2.27 -15.19 1.87
C HIS A 157 -1.11 -15.96 1.24
N ARG A 158 -1.04 -16.03 -0.09
CA ARG A 158 0.08 -16.67 -0.80
C ARG A 158 1.42 -16.00 -0.56
N ARG A 159 1.42 -14.67 -0.37
CA ARG A 159 2.65 -13.90 -0.15
C ARG A 159 3.03 -13.82 1.32
N LEU A 160 2.05 -13.90 2.20
CA LEU A 160 2.21 -13.77 3.63
C LEU A 160 1.55 -14.97 4.36
N PRO A 161 2.13 -16.18 4.27
CA PRO A 161 1.65 -17.35 4.98
C PRO A 161 2.06 -17.27 6.46
N SER A 162 1.37 -16.42 7.23
CA SER A 162 1.59 -16.23 8.67
C SER A 162 0.32 -16.55 9.45
N PRO A 163 0.40 -17.28 10.57
CA PRO A 163 -0.75 -17.50 11.44
C PRO A 163 -1.28 -16.21 12.09
N ASP A 164 -0.41 -15.20 12.23
CA ASP A 164 -0.75 -13.90 12.81
C ASP A 164 -1.37 -12.95 11.78
N PHE A 165 -1.53 -13.38 10.52
CA PHE A 165 -2.21 -12.59 9.49
C PHE A 165 -3.72 -12.74 9.66
N VAL A 166 -4.38 -11.64 10.02
CA VAL A 166 -5.81 -11.57 10.32
C VAL A 166 -6.51 -10.72 9.27
N CYS A 167 -7.62 -11.24 8.75
CA CYS A 167 -8.53 -10.55 7.85
C CYS A 167 -9.93 -10.53 8.45
N SER A 168 -10.43 -9.35 8.80
CA SER A 168 -11.80 -9.15 9.28
C SER A 168 -12.65 -8.50 8.20
N ILE A 169 -13.73 -9.18 7.78
CA ILE A 169 -14.60 -8.71 6.72
C ILE A 169 -15.78 -7.96 7.31
N ARG A 170 -15.92 -6.69 6.94
CA ARG A 170 -17.00 -5.82 7.39
C ARG A 170 -17.88 -5.38 6.22
N LYS A 171 -19.15 -5.14 6.50
CA LYS A 171 -20.09 -4.55 5.55
C LYS A 171 -20.20 -3.08 5.80
N VAL A 172 -19.97 -2.26 4.78
CA VAL A 172 -19.96 -0.79 4.86
C VAL A 172 -20.99 -0.24 3.88
N GLY A 173 -21.84 0.65 4.36
CA GLY A 173 -22.96 1.23 3.61
C GLY A 173 -24.30 0.76 4.14
N THR A 174 -25.36 1.58 3.97
CA THR A 174 -26.70 1.35 4.54
C THR A 174 -27.65 0.65 3.58
N GLU A 175 -27.73 1.09 2.31
CA GLU A 175 -28.65 0.56 1.32
C GLU A 175 -28.05 -0.60 0.52
N THR A 176 -26.83 -0.43 0.03
CA THR A 176 -26.07 -1.44 -0.70
C THR A 176 -24.72 -1.66 -0.03
N PRO A 177 -24.68 -2.47 1.05
CA PRO A 177 -23.45 -2.66 1.81
C PRO A 177 -22.39 -3.39 0.99
N GLY A 178 -21.26 -2.69 0.75
CA GLY A 178 -20.05 -3.25 0.17
C GLY A 178 -19.24 -4.04 1.21
N GLN A 179 -18.50 -5.05 0.79
CA GLN A 179 -17.56 -5.76 1.67
C GLN A 179 -16.22 -5.04 1.72
N VAL A 180 -15.72 -4.81 2.94
CA VAL A 180 -14.38 -4.28 3.21
C VAL A 180 -13.64 -5.27 4.07
N ALA A 181 -12.48 -5.73 3.63
CA ALA A 181 -11.58 -6.52 4.44
C ALA A 181 -10.57 -5.60 5.13
N LEU A 182 -10.53 -5.65 6.45
CA LEU A 182 -9.49 -5.06 7.29
C LEU A 182 -8.43 -6.14 7.55
N CYS A 183 -7.25 -5.97 6.95
CA CYS A 183 -6.13 -6.89 7.04
C CYS A 183 -5.01 -6.30 7.90
N TYR A 184 -4.47 -7.06 8.83
CA TYR A 184 -3.36 -6.66 9.69
C TYR A 184 -2.57 -7.87 10.20
N LEU A 185 -1.38 -7.62 10.76
CA LEU A 185 -0.59 -8.64 11.47
C LEU A 185 -0.77 -8.46 12.98
N ASP A 186 -1.36 -9.45 13.63
CA ASP A 186 -1.48 -9.47 15.08
C ASP A 186 -0.10 -9.48 15.76
N GLY A 187 0.04 -8.77 16.90
CA GLY A 187 1.32 -8.59 17.58
C GLY A 187 2.32 -7.67 16.88
N VAL A 188 2.01 -7.14 15.69
CA VAL A 188 2.84 -6.15 14.97
C VAL A 188 2.09 -4.84 14.78
N CYS A 189 0.84 -4.91 14.28
CA CYS A 189 -0.04 -3.76 14.19
C CYS A 189 -0.56 -3.40 15.60
N PRO A 190 -0.51 -2.12 16.01
CA PRO A 190 -1.07 -1.70 17.30
C PRO A 190 -2.56 -1.99 17.39
N ALA A 191 -2.99 -2.57 18.51
CA ALA A 191 -4.40 -2.88 18.77
C ALA A 191 -5.28 -1.62 18.70
N GLU A 192 -4.79 -0.49 19.21
CA GLU A 192 -5.48 0.82 19.12
C GLU A 192 -5.79 1.23 17.67
N THR A 193 -4.88 0.96 16.74
CA THR A 193 -5.07 1.24 15.31
C THR A 193 -6.19 0.39 14.72
N VAL A 194 -6.24 -0.89 15.07
CA VAL A 194 -7.28 -1.83 14.60
C VAL A 194 -8.65 -1.45 15.14
N GLU A 195 -8.75 -1.17 16.45
CA GLU A 195 -10.00 -0.76 17.11
C GLU A 195 -10.53 0.56 16.53
N GLU A 196 -9.66 1.54 16.32
CA GLU A 196 -10.06 2.84 15.74
C GLU A 196 -10.56 2.68 14.29
N LEU A 197 -9.91 1.81 13.50
CA LEU A 197 -10.35 1.52 12.14
C LEU A 197 -11.71 0.81 12.12
N GLN A 198 -11.91 -0.16 13.00
CA GLN A 198 -13.20 -0.84 13.13
C GLN A 198 -14.30 0.17 13.50
N ARG A 199 -14.03 1.04 14.47
CA ARG A 199 -14.95 2.09 14.89
C ARG A 199 -15.33 3.03 13.74
N ARG A 200 -14.35 3.44 12.92
CA ARG A 200 -14.59 4.32 11.75
C ARG A 200 -15.39 3.60 10.67
N LEU A 201 -15.05 2.34 10.36
CA LEU A 201 -15.79 1.55 9.37
C LEU A 201 -17.24 1.32 9.79
N ASP A 202 -17.48 1.00 11.07
CA ASP A 202 -18.83 0.82 11.62
C ASP A 202 -19.63 2.14 11.65
N GLY A 203 -18.95 3.29 11.67
CA GLY A 203 -19.55 4.62 11.63
C GLY A 203 -19.91 5.15 10.25
N VAL A 204 -19.56 4.46 9.16
CA VAL A 204 -19.88 4.90 7.79
C VAL A 204 -21.37 4.73 7.51
N GLY A 205 -22.08 5.86 7.50
CA GLY A 205 -23.53 5.93 7.26
C GLY A 205 -23.93 6.31 5.83
N LEU A 206 -23.06 6.09 4.84
CA LEU A 206 -23.38 6.38 3.44
C LEU A 206 -24.20 5.24 2.83
N ASP A 207 -25.10 5.55 1.91
CA ASP A 207 -25.96 4.53 1.25
C ASP A 207 -25.13 3.51 0.48
N TYR A 208 -24.06 3.98 -0.15
CA TYR A 208 -23.19 3.17 -1.01
C TYR A 208 -21.74 3.72 -1.04
N VAL A 209 -20.76 2.84 -0.91
CA VAL A 209 -19.33 3.16 -1.03
C VAL A 209 -18.81 2.69 -2.38
N LEU A 210 -18.63 3.62 -3.32
CA LEU A 210 -18.32 3.34 -4.72
C LEU A 210 -16.88 2.83 -4.95
N SER A 211 -15.92 3.35 -4.21
CA SER A 211 -14.49 3.09 -4.48
C SER A 211 -13.64 3.22 -3.22
N ALA A 212 -12.40 2.72 -3.28
CA ALA A 212 -11.43 2.92 -2.23
C ALA A 212 -11.18 4.42 -1.92
N GLY A 213 -11.20 5.30 -2.93
CA GLY A 213 -11.05 6.74 -2.71
C GLY A 213 -12.25 7.38 -1.99
N THR A 214 -13.48 6.87 -2.17
CA THR A 214 -14.62 7.30 -1.37
C THR A 214 -14.48 6.83 0.07
N LEU A 215 -14.04 5.58 0.28
CA LEU A 215 -13.79 5.05 1.61
C LEU A 215 -12.71 5.85 2.34
N GLU A 216 -11.60 6.20 1.64
CA GLU A 216 -10.51 7.04 2.16
C GLU A 216 -11.06 8.34 2.75
N GLN A 217 -11.85 9.11 2.00
CA GLN A 217 -12.43 10.38 2.43
C GLN A 217 -13.40 10.25 3.62
N LEU A 218 -14.04 9.10 3.81
CA LEU A 218 -14.98 8.87 4.91
C LEU A 218 -14.31 8.52 6.24
N ILE A 219 -13.09 7.96 6.18
CA ILE A 219 -12.39 7.45 7.36
C ILE A 219 -11.10 8.21 7.70
N GLU A 220 -10.65 9.17 6.88
CA GLU A 220 -9.48 10.00 7.17
C GLU A 220 -9.74 11.01 8.32
N ASP A 221 -8.65 11.49 8.92
CA ASP A 221 -8.72 12.42 10.08
C ASP A 221 -9.13 13.81 9.66
N ASP A 222 -8.61 14.31 8.54
CA ASP A 222 -8.90 15.65 7.99
C ASP A 222 -9.34 15.57 6.52
N PRO A 223 -10.65 15.48 6.23
CA PRO A 223 -11.19 15.41 4.87
C PRO A 223 -10.95 16.67 4.02
N TYR A 224 -10.57 17.77 4.63
CA TYR A 224 -10.27 19.02 3.92
C TYR A 224 -8.80 19.16 3.53
N ALA A 225 -7.94 18.28 4.05
CA ALA A 225 -6.53 18.29 3.72
C ALA A 225 -6.31 17.82 2.27
N PRO A 226 -5.57 18.58 1.43
CA PRO A 226 -5.22 18.10 0.09
C PRO A 226 -4.12 17.02 0.11
N LEU A 227 -3.43 16.82 1.23
CA LEU A 227 -2.42 15.77 1.39
C LEU A 227 -3.11 14.46 1.74
N PRO A 228 -2.79 13.35 1.03
CA PRO A 228 -3.38 12.05 1.33
C PRO A 228 -2.90 11.54 2.69
N GLN A 229 -3.81 11.05 3.52
CA GLN A 229 -3.54 10.50 4.85
C GLN A 229 -3.44 8.98 4.83
N MET A 230 -3.61 8.38 3.66
CA MET A 230 -3.47 6.94 3.38
C MET A 230 -2.63 6.73 2.13
N VAL A 231 -2.04 5.53 2.01
CA VAL A 231 -1.39 5.12 0.75
C VAL A 231 -2.27 4.12 0.03
N GLY A 232 -2.82 4.55 -1.10
CA GLY A 232 -3.48 3.63 -2.01
C GLY A 232 -2.47 2.95 -2.94
N THR A 233 -2.54 1.63 -3.09
CA THR A 233 -1.66 0.85 -3.96
C THR A 233 -2.40 -0.28 -4.68
N GLU A 234 -2.03 -0.54 -5.93
CA GLU A 234 -2.50 -1.69 -6.72
C GLU A 234 -1.63 -2.93 -6.50
N ARG A 235 -0.53 -2.82 -5.74
CA ARG A 235 0.54 -3.81 -5.66
C ARG A 235 0.47 -4.66 -4.39
N PRO A 236 0.29 -5.97 -4.51
CA PRO A 236 0.28 -6.88 -3.35
C PRO A 236 1.61 -6.92 -2.58
N ASP A 237 2.75 -6.80 -3.28
CA ASP A 237 4.08 -6.79 -2.67
C ASP A 237 4.28 -5.56 -1.76
N ARG A 238 3.74 -4.41 -2.16
CA ARG A 238 3.77 -3.19 -1.37
C ARG A 238 2.88 -3.32 -0.12
N VAL A 239 1.69 -3.91 -0.28
CA VAL A 239 0.77 -4.20 0.85
C VAL A 239 1.44 -5.11 1.88
N VAL A 240 2.09 -6.18 1.44
CA VAL A 240 2.83 -7.07 2.36
C VAL A 240 3.93 -6.30 3.11
N SER A 241 4.63 -5.37 2.43
CA SER A 241 5.63 -4.52 3.11
C SER A 241 5.00 -3.66 4.20
N PHE A 242 3.82 -3.07 3.95
CA PHE A 242 3.09 -2.27 4.92
C PHE A 242 2.63 -3.09 6.12
N LEU A 243 2.03 -4.25 5.89
CA LEU A 243 1.62 -5.18 6.94
C LEU A 243 2.80 -5.59 7.83
N MET A 244 3.95 -5.90 7.20
CA MET A 244 5.18 -6.27 7.92
C MET A 244 5.79 -5.09 8.71
N GLU A 245 5.43 -3.85 8.41
CA GLU A 245 5.83 -2.66 9.14
C GLU A 245 4.84 -2.22 10.23
N GLY A 246 3.75 -2.98 10.41
CA GLY A 246 2.74 -2.75 11.46
C GLY A 246 1.62 -1.80 11.04
N GLN A 247 1.40 -1.63 9.74
CA GLN A 247 0.24 -0.93 9.22
C GLN A 247 -0.93 -1.88 9.04
N ALA A 248 -2.14 -1.35 9.12
CA ALA A 248 -3.35 -2.02 8.67
C ALA A 248 -3.63 -1.69 7.20
N VAL A 249 -4.33 -2.58 6.52
CA VAL A 249 -4.68 -2.42 5.11
C VAL A 249 -6.16 -2.71 4.92
N LEU A 250 -6.83 -1.85 4.16
CA LEU A 250 -8.22 -2.01 3.77
C LEU A 250 -8.31 -2.41 2.28
N LEU A 251 -9.09 -3.43 2.00
CA LEU A 251 -9.45 -3.86 0.66
C LEU A 251 -10.96 -3.75 0.51
N LEU A 252 -11.44 -3.01 -0.48
CA LEU A 252 -12.86 -2.86 -0.79
C LEU A 252 -13.20 -3.75 -2.00
N ASP A 253 -14.30 -4.49 -1.90
CA ASP A 253 -14.84 -5.23 -3.03
C ASP A 253 -15.26 -4.27 -4.15
N GLY A 254 -14.96 -4.63 -5.39
CA GLY A 254 -15.15 -3.75 -6.55
C GLY A 254 -14.04 -2.73 -6.80
N SER A 255 -12.96 -2.71 -5.97
CA SER A 255 -11.83 -1.79 -6.16
C SER A 255 -10.50 -2.53 -6.22
N PRO A 256 -9.67 -2.33 -7.28
CA PRO A 256 -8.35 -2.96 -7.39
C PRO A 256 -7.28 -2.24 -6.55
N ARG A 257 -7.68 -1.39 -5.62
CA ARG A 257 -6.77 -0.55 -4.85
C ARG A 257 -6.89 -0.81 -3.35
N ALA A 258 -5.79 -1.19 -2.73
CA ALA A 258 -5.66 -1.33 -1.29
C ALA A 258 -5.30 0.01 -0.65
N LEU A 259 -5.83 0.30 0.53
CA LEU A 259 -5.51 1.48 1.34
C LEU A 259 -4.71 1.04 2.57
N ALA A 260 -3.48 1.52 2.70
CA ALA A 260 -2.62 1.28 3.86
C ALA A 260 -2.62 2.48 4.80
N LEU A 261 -2.71 2.22 6.11
CA LEU A 261 -2.73 3.23 7.18
C LEU A 261 -2.28 2.64 8.53
N PRO A 262 -1.78 3.45 9.50
CA PRO A 262 -1.44 4.85 9.36
C PRO A 262 -0.25 5.09 8.46
N VAL A 263 -0.14 6.27 7.87
CA VAL A 263 0.99 6.64 7.01
C VAL A 263 1.62 7.94 7.44
N SER A 264 2.89 8.10 7.12
CA SER A 264 3.61 9.37 7.25
C SER A 264 3.92 9.94 5.87
N LEU A 265 4.27 11.22 5.80
CA LEU A 265 4.71 11.88 4.58
C LEU A 265 5.81 11.09 3.84
N TRP A 266 6.68 10.41 4.58
CA TRP A 266 7.81 9.65 4.03
C TRP A 266 7.38 8.41 3.25
N HIS A 267 6.30 7.73 3.67
CA HIS A 267 5.72 6.60 2.90
C HIS A 267 5.26 7.04 1.51
N LEU A 268 4.78 8.28 1.38
CA LEU A 268 4.30 8.83 0.11
C LEU A 268 5.45 9.14 -0.87
N PHE A 269 6.68 9.35 -0.36
CA PHE A 269 7.89 9.52 -1.18
C PHE A 269 8.57 8.21 -1.55
N HIS A 270 8.21 7.10 -0.91
CA HIS A 270 8.78 5.79 -1.21
C HIS A 270 8.09 5.14 -2.42
N ALA A 271 8.89 4.73 -3.40
CA ALA A 271 8.43 3.92 -4.51
C ALA A 271 8.79 2.43 -4.29
N PRO A 272 8.03 1.48 -4.86
CA PRO A 272 8.35 0.06 -4.79
C PRO A 272 9.75 -0.29 -5.31
N ASP A 273 10.20 0.38 -6.38
CA ASP A 273 11.53 0.21 -6.97
C ASP A 273 12.67 0.39 -5.98
N ASP A 274 12.50 1.28 -4.98
CA ASP A 274 13.52 1.52 -3.96
C ASP A 274 13.86 0.24 -3.21
N SER A 275 12.90 -0.69 -3.06
CA SER A 275 13.07 -1.95 -2.34
C SER A 275 13.77 -3.02 -3.16
N TYR A 276 13.60 -3.01 -4.47
CA TYR A 276 14.15 -4.02 -5.39
C TYR A 276 15.55 -3.69 -5.90
N MET A 277 15.89 -2.41 -5.94
CA MET A 277 17.21 -1.95 -6.37
C MET A 277 18.21 -1.91 -5.21
N ARG A 278 19.49 -1.66 -5.53
CA ARG A 278 20.52 -1.49 -4.51
C ARG A 278 20.21 -0.26 -3.64
N TRP A 279 20.61 -0.29 -2.37
CA TRP A 279 20.33 0.77 -1.41
C TRP A 279 20.85 2.16 -1.84
N GLN A 280 21.98 2.20 -2.58
CA GLN A 280 22.53 3.46 -3.11
C GLN A 280 21.58 4.09 -4.13
N TYR A 281 21.02 3.27 -5.04
CA TYR A 281 20.04 3.71 -6.02
C TYR A 281 18.77 4.24 -5.33
N GLY A 282 18.20 3.48 -4.40
CA GLY A 282 17.01 3.92 -3.64
C GLY A 282 17.24 5.25 -2.92
N THR A 283 18.41 5.42 -2.26
CA THR A 283 18.78 6.69 -1.60
C THR A 283 18.84 7.84 -2.61
N PHE A 284 19.53 7.64 -3.74
CA PHE A 284 19.66 8.69 -4.77
C PHE A 284 18.30 9.11 -5.34
N MET A 285 17.44 8.13 -5.67
CA MET A 285 16.11 8.41 -6.21
C MET A 285 15.19 9.11 -5.22
N ARG A 286 15.25 8.79 -3.93
CA ARG A 286 14.50 9.50 -2.88
C ARG A 286 14.95 10.96 -2.75
N LEU A 287 16.27 11.22 -2.80
CA LEU A 287 16.79 12.60 -2.80
C LEU A 287 16.35 13.38 -4.04
N LEU A 288 16.35 12.72 -5.20
CA LEU A 288 15.90 13.33 -6.45
C LEU A 288 14.39 13.66 -6.40
N ARG A 289 13.57 12.76 -5.86
CA ARG A 289 12.12 13.01 -5.65
C ARG A 289 11.87 14.17 -4.71
N LEU A 290 12.62 14.24 -3.60
CA LEU A 290 12.52 15.35 -2.66
C LEU A 290 12.91 16.67 -3.32
N LEU A 291 14.01 16.68 -4.10
CA LEU A 291 14.43 17.85 -4.88
C LEU A 291 13.32 18.25 -5.88
N GLY A 292 12.74 17.28 -6.61
CA GLY A 292 11.63 17.50 -7.53
C GLY A 292 10.43 18.15 -6.83
N ALA A 293 10.04 17.64 -5.66
CA ALA A 293 8.96 18.21 -4.86
C ALA A 293 9.24 19.66 -4.43
N LEU A 294 10.47 19.95 -3.97
CA LEU A 294 10.88 21.31 -3.61
C LEU A 294 10.88 22.25 -4.83
N VAL A 295 11.38 21.79 -5.96
CA VAL A 295 11.35 22.55 -7.23
C VAL A 295 9.90 22.83 -7.65
N THR A 296 9.02 21.84 -7.59
CA THR A 296 7.60 22.03 -7.89
C THR A 296 6.98 23.09 -6.99
N LEU A 297 7.20 22.99 -5.71
CA LEU A 297 6.55 23.83 -4.72
C LEU A 297 7.06 25.26 -4.73
N LEU A 298 8.39 25.45 -4.82
CA LEU A 298 9.04 26.73 -4.54
C LEU A 298 9.48 27.49 -5.78
N LEU A 299 9.91 26.82 -6.86
CA LEU A 299 10.65 27.45 -7.95
C LEU A 299 9.88 28.60 -8.62
N PRO A 300 8.58 28.49 -8.99
CA PRO A 300 7.86 29.60 -9.61
C PRO A 300 7.63 30.78 -8.65
N ALA A 301 7.35 30.49 -7.40
CA ALA A 301 7.14 31.52 -6.37
C ALA A 301 8.43 32.28 -6.05
N VAL A 302 9.56 31.58 -5.93
CA VAL A 302 10.90 32.17 -5.75
C VAL A 302 11.27 33.02 -6.96
N PHE A 303 11.05 32.52 -8.18
CA PHE A 303 11.35 33.26 -9.41
C PHE A 303 10.59 34.59 -9.46
N VAL A 304 9.28 34.58 -9.25
CA VAL A 304 8.45 35.81 -9.21
C VAL A 304 8.92 36.74 -8.10
N SER A 305 9.14 36.22 -6.91
CA SER A 305 9.58 37.02 -5.74
C SER A 305 10.92 37.73 -5.97
N LEU A 306 11.89 37.02 -6.58
CA LEU A 306 13.22 37.61 -6.85
C LEU A 306 13.14 38.66 -7.96
N VAL A 307 12.49 38.34 -9.09
CA VAL A 307 12.49 39.23 -10.27
C VAL A 307 11.65 40.48 -10.05
N VAL A 308 10.49 40.36 -9.38
CA VAL A 308 9.58 41.49 -9.21
C VAL A 308 9.96 42.37 -8.01
N TYR A 309 10.28 41.75 -6.85
CA TYR A 309 10.47 42.49 -5.61
C TYR A 309 11.92 42.69 -5.22
N HIS A 310 12.83 41.81 -5.64
CA HIS A 310 14.25 41.83 -5.23
C HIS A 310 15.22 41.72 -6.39
N PRO A 311 15.08 42.55 -7.47
CA PRO A 311 15.93 42.44 -8.65
C PRO A 311 17.41 42.68 -8.37
N ILE A 312 17.73 43.42 -7.32
CA ILE A 312 19.12 43.76 -6.90
C ILE A 312 19.89 42.49 -6.47
N THR A 313 19.22 41.44 -6.03
CA THR A 313 19.84 40.17 -5.61
C THR A 313 20.30 39.31 -6.80
N ILE A 314 19.82 39.61 -7.99
CA ILE A 314 20.10 38.86 -9.22
C ILE A 314 21.37 39.45 -9.86
N PRO A 315 22.34 38.61 -10.29
CA PRO A 315 23.50 39.11 -11.04
C PRO A 315 23.07 39.94 -12.25
N MET A 316 23.72 41.08 -12.47
CA MET A 316 23.31 42.07 -13.46
C MET A 316 23.18 41.49 -14.88
N THR A 317 24.10 40.60 -15.25
CA THR A 317 24.07 39.92 -16.56
C THR A 317 22.81 39.05 -16.74
N LEU A 318 22.38 38.35 -15.69
CA LEU A 318 21.17 37.54 -15.71
C LEU A 318 19.92 38.43 -15.69
N LEU A 319 19.90 39.49 -14.87
CA LEU A 319 18.80 40.43 -14.82
C LEU A 319 18.58 41.11 -16.16
N THR A 320 19.61 41.56 -16.87
CA THR A 320 19.50 42.16 -18.21
C THR A 320 18.93 41.16 -19.21
N SER A 321 19.34 39.88 -19.16
CA SER A 321 18.79 38.82 -20.01
C SER A 321 17.29 38.58 -19.73
N ILE A 322 16.88 38.57 -18.45
CA ILE A 322 15.47 38.43 -18.07
C ILE A 322 14.66 39.63 -18.62
N MET A 323 15.15 40.85 -18.42
CA MET A 323 14.46 42.06 -18.89
C MET A 323 14.35 42.10 -20.42
N GLN A 324 15.41 41.75 -21.14
CA GLN A 324 15.39 41.67 -22.60
C GLN A 324 14.37 40.62 -23.11
N SER A 325 14.32 39.44 -22.49
CA SER A 325 13.40 38.39 -22.88
C SER A 325 11.91 38.76 -22.64
N ARG A 326 11.63 39.78 -21.86
CA ARG A 326 10.30 40.27 -21.53
C ARG A 326 9.91 41.56 -22.24
N THR A 327 10.75 42.12 -23.10
CA THR A 327 10.51 43.41 -23.73
C THR A 327 9.19 43.46 -24.49
N ASN A 328 8.79 42.34 -25.09
CA ASN A 328 7.57 42.22 -25.90
C ASN A 328 6.36 41.65 -25.15
N VAL A 329 6.50 41.29 -23.85
CA VAL A 329 5.43 40.70 -23.08
C VAL A 329 4.59 41.77 -22.36
N PRO A 330 3.27 41.89 -22.67
CA PRO A 330 2.45 42.98 -22.18
C PRO A 330 1.90 42.80 -20.78
N ILE A 331 2.03 41.60 -20.18
CA ILE A 331 1.48 41.24 -18.87
C ILE A 331 2.58 41.21 -17.80
N ASN A 332 2.18 41.39 -16.53
CA ASN A 332 3.10 41.32 -15.39
C ASN A 332 3.64 39.90 -15.19
N LEU A 333 4.88 39.78 -14.69
CA LEU A 333 5.52 38.47 -14.47
C LEU A 333 4.70 37.55 -13.57
N PHE A 334 4.03 38.08 -12.56
CA PHE A 334 3.17 37.30 -11.68
C PHE A 334 1.98 36.71 -12.43
N GLU A 335 1.26 37.55 -13.21
CA GLU A 335 0.12 37.12 -14.01
C GLU A 335 0.55 36.13 -15.12
N GLU A 336 1.68 36.41 -15.77
CA GLU A 336 2.32 35.55 -16.75
C GLU A 336 2.62 34.14 -16.15
N THR A 337 3.19 34.12 -14.95
CA THR A 337 3.50 32.86 -14.24
C THR A 337 2.24 32.10 -13.86
N LEU A 338 1.23 32.80 -13.33
CA LEU A 338 -0.05 32.19 -12.96
C LEU A 338 -0.76 31.59 -14.18
N LEU A 339 -0.79 32.33 -15.30
CA LEU A 339 -1.35 31.85 -16.57
C LEU A 339 -0.64 30.57 -17.03
N MET A 340 0.69 30.56 -17.03
CA MET A 340 1.46 29.41 -17.48
C MET A 340 1.30 28.18 -16.57
N VAL A 341 1.22 28.37 -15.26
CA VAL A 341 0.93 27.28 -14.31
C VAL A 341 -0.48 26.71 -14.58
N ALA A 342 -1.47 27.57 -14.84
CA ALA A 342 -2.82 27.12 -15.18
C ALA A 342 -2.87 26.37 -16.53
N VAL A 343 -2.19 26.88 -17.55
CA VAL A 343 -2.09 26.21 -18.86
C VAL A 343 -1.40 24.85 -18.72
N PHE A 344 -0.32 24.77 -17.97
CA PHE A 344 0.38 23.51 -17.72
C PHE A 344 -0.51 22.50 -16.96
N ALA A 345 -1.30 22.97 -15.99
CA ALA A 345 -2.28 22.12 -15.29
C ALA A 345 -3.36 21.59 -16.25
N LEU A 346 -3.86 22.41 -17.18
CA LEU A 346 -4.83 21.98 -18.20
C LEU A 346 -4.25 20.94 -19.16
N ILE A 347 -2.99 21.11 -19.59
CA ILE A 347 -2.31 20.12 -20.44
C ILE A 347 -2.20 18.79 -19.71
N ASN A 348 -1.81 18.79 -18.42
CA ASN A 348 -1.71 17.58 -17.62
C ASN A 348 -3.06 16.88 -17.45
N GLU A 349 -4.12 17.61 -17.14
CA GLU A 349 -5.47 17.08 -17.01
C GLU A 349 -5.97 16.46 -18.32
N SER A 350 -5.68 17.12 -19.44
CA SER A 350 -6.04 16.62 -20.77
C SER A 350 -5.29 15.34 -21.13
N ALA A 351 -4.00 15.26 -20.79
CA ALA A 351 -3.15 14.11 -21.11
C ALA A 351 -3.62 12.81 -20.40
N ILE A 352 -4.16 12.91 -19.20
CA ILE A 352 -4.68 11.75 -18.43
C ILE A 352 -5.93 11.16 -19.08
N ARG A 353 -6.76 11.98 -19.74
CA ARG A 353 -8.03 11.56 -20.35
C ARG A 353 -7.88 10.92 -21.73
N ILE A 354 -6.71 11.03 -22.34
CA ILE A 354 -6.45 10.45 -23.65
C ILE A 354 -5.96 9.00 -23.47
N PRO A 355 -6.67 8.00 -24.01
CA PRO A 355 -6.31 6.59 -23.80
C PRO A 355 -5.01 6.21 -24.50
N GLY A 356 -4.20 5.39 -23.82
CA GLY A 356 -3.01 4.73 -24.36
C GLY A 356 -1.81 5.65 -24.61
N MET A 357 -0.86 5.15 -25.40
CA MET A 357 0.41 5.85 -25.69
C MET A 357 0.23 7.18 -26.44
N MET A 358 -0.92 7.42 -27.05
CA MET A 358 -1.22 8.69 -27.73
C MET A 358 -1.32 9.88 -26.76
N GLY A 359 -1.75 9.66 -25.53
CA GLY A 359 -1.88 10.72 -24.51
C GLY A 359 -0.54 11.39 -24.19
N SER A 360 0.51 10.61 -23.99
CA SER A 360 1.86 11.13 -23.72
C SER A 360 2.45 11.87 -24.93
N SER A 361 2.24 11.35 -26.14
CA SER A 361 2.73 11.97 -27.39
C SER A 361 2.03 13.29 -27.67
N LEU A 362 0.69 13.34 -27.53
CA LEU A 362 -0.10 14.57 -27.69
C LEU A 362 0.24 15.61 -26.62
N GLY A 363 0.46 15.18 -25.36
CA GLY A 363 0.89 16.08 -24.30
C GLY A 363 2.24 16.75 -24.60
N LEU A 364 3.22 15.97 -25.09
CA LEU A 364 4.53 16.51 -25.51
C LEU A 364 4.41 17.49 -26.67
N VAL A 365 3.68 17.12 -27.72
CA VAL A 365 3.49 17.95 -28.91
C VAL A 365 2.72 19.23 -28.56
N SER A 366 1.65 19.14 -27.77
CA SER A 366 0.88 20.31 -27.35
C SER A 366 1.72 21.26 -26.50
N THR A 367 2.54 20.71 -25.55
CA THR A 367 3.44 21.53 -24.74
C THR A 367 4.48 22.25 -25.59
N LEU A 368 5.06 21.57 -26.60
CA LEU A 368 6.05 22.17 -27.47
C LEU A 368 5.42 23.24 -28.34
N ILE A 369 4.30 22.93 -29.04
CA ILE A 369 3.63 23.86 -29.96
C ILE A 369 3.10 25.07 -29.20
N LEU A 370 2.42 24.85 -28.08
CA LEU A 370 1.86 25.94 -27.28
C LEU A 370 2.96 26.81 -26.68
N GLY A 371 4.03 26.18 -26.15
CA GLY A 371 5.18 26.90 -25.63
C GLY A 371 5.89 27.77 -26.66
N THR A 372 6.19 27.22 -27.82
CA THR A 372 6.83 28.02 -28.91
C THR A 372 5.90 29.12 -29.45
N ALA A 373 4.64 28.80 -29.71
CA ALA A 373 3.67 29.76 -30.19
C ALA A 373 3.43 30.90 -29.19
N ALA A 374 3.38 30.62 -27.91
CA ALA A 374 3.20 31.63 -26.87
C ALA A 374 4.40 32.60 -26.75
N VAL A 375 5.63 32.09 -26.97
CA VAL A 375 6.85 32.92 -27.03
C VAL A 375 6.87 33.75 -28.28
N ASP A 376 6.59 33.15 -29.47
CA ASP A 376 6.61 33.82 -30.74
C ASP A 376 5.54 34.92 -30.84
N ALA A 377 4.40 34.71 -30.18
CA ALA A 377 3.33 35.71 -30.03
C ALA A 377 3.65 36.81 -29.00
N GLY A 378 4.76 36.71 -28.25
CA GLY A 378 5.12 37.63 -27.19
C GLY A 378 4.19 37.60 -25.99
N LEU A 379 3.45 36.49 -25.77
CA LEU A 379 2.55 36.33 -24.63
C LEU A 379 3.29 35.96 -23.36
N VAL A 380 4.37 35.20 -23.49
CA VAL A 380 5.19 34.70 -22.38
C VAL A 380 6.68 34.80 -22.71
N SER A 381 7.48 34.94 -21.65
CA SER A 381 8.94 34.98 -21.78
C SER A 381 9.53 33.55 -21.86
N PRO A 382 10.58 33.32 -22.69
CA PRO A 382 11.24 32.03 -22.82
C PRO A 382 11.77 31.50 -21.48
N LEU A 383 12.30 32.35 -20.62
CA LEU A 383 12.85 31.96 -19.35
C LEU A 383 11.76 31.44 -18.40
N LEU A 384 10.57 32.04 -18.40
CA LEU A 384 9.45 31.61 -17.59
C LEU A 384 8.98 30.20 -17.99
N ILE A 385 8.96 29.89 -19.30
CA ILE A 385 8.63 28.53 -19.75
C ILE A 385 9.57 27.50 -19.15
N ILE A 386 10.88 27.80 -19.08
CA ILE A 386 11.85 26.90 -18.44
C ILE A 386 11.53 26.71 -16.95
N VAL A 387 11.22 27.79 -16.23
CA VAL A 387 10.85 27.74 -14.81
C VAL A 387 9.62 26.86 -14.58
N VAL A 388 8.54 27.08 -15.35
CA VAL A 388 7.29 26.32 -15.24
C VAL A 388 7.49 24.86 -15.67
N ALA A 389 8.24 24.62 -16.75
CA ALA A 389 8.55 23.27 -17.21
C ALA A 389 9.36 22.46 -16.18
N LEU A 390 10.38 23.07 -15.55
CA LEU A 390 11.16 22.43 -14.49
C LEU A 390 10.26 22.12 -13.27
N SER A 391 9.39 23.05 -12.90
CA SER A 391 8.41 22.82 -11.83
C SER A 391 7.46 21.66 -12.15
N GLY A 392 6.96 21.61 -13.39
CA GLY A 392 6.13 20.51 -13.87
C GLY A 392 6.85 19.17 -13.86
N LEU A 393 8.08 19.11 -14.37
CA LEU A 393 8.91 17.89 -14.33
C LEU A 393 9.17 17.42 -12.90
N GLY A 394 9.38 18.35 -11.97
CA GLY A 394 9.51 18.03 -10.55
C GLY A 394 8.26 17.33 -9.97
N SER A 395 7.07 17.72 -10.42
CA SER A 395 5.82 17.10 -9.98
C SER A 395 5.68 15.64 -10.45
N TYR A 396 6.22 15.29 -11.63
CA TYR A 396 6.23 13.91 -12.13
C TYR A 396 7.27 13.01 -11.43
N ALA A 397 8.26 13.59 -10.75
CA ALA A 397 9.21 12.81 -9.98
C ALA A 397 8.60 12.17 -8.72
N MET A 398 7.45 12.66 -8.26
CA MET A 398 6.75 12.12 -7.07
C MET A 398 6.00 10.83 -7.42
N PRO A 399 6.20 9.73 -6.65
CA PRO A 399 5.63 8.43 -7.01
C PRO A 399 4.13 8.31 -6.70
N ASN A 400 3.62 9.14 -5.77
CA ASN A 400 2.22 9.15 -5.38
C ASN A 400 1.50 10.30 -6.07
N TYR A 401 0.47 9.98 -6.89
CA TYR A 401 -0.26 10.98 -7.68
C TYR A 401 -1.03 12.00 -6.81
N PRO A 402 -1.81 11.59 -5.77
CA PRO A 402 -2.44 12.53 -4.84
C PRO A 402 -1.44 13.47 -4.17
N LEU A 403 -0.27 12.98 -3.78
CA LEU A 403 0.80 13.84 -3.23
C LEU A 403 1.26 14.88 -4.26
N SER A 404 1.51 14.46 -5.49
CA SER A 404 1.91 15.38 -6.58
C SER A 404 0.85 16.47 -6.80
N PHE A 405 -0.42 16.13 -6.75
CA PHE A 405 -1.53 17.08 -6.85
C PHE A 405 -1.54 18.07 -5.69
N ALA A 406 -1.38 17.60 -4.45
CA ALA A 406 -1.30 18.46 -3.26
C ALA A 406 -0.13 19.47 -3.33
N PHE A 407 1.03 19.04 -3.84
CA PHE A 407 2.17 19.94 -4.05
C PHE A 407 1.91 20.99 -5.13
N ARG A 408 1.18 20.67 -6.21
CA ARG A 408 0.75 21.66 -7.21
C ARG A 408 -0.25 22.67 -6.64
N MET A 409 -1.17 22.25 -5.78
CA MET A 409 -2.05 23.18 -5.06
C MET A 409 -1.26 24.10 -4.14
N GLY A 410 -0.33 23.55 -3.37
CA GLY A 410 0.59 24.31 -2.53
C GLY A 410 1.43 25.31 -3.34
N GLN A 411 1.91 24.93 -4.52
CA GLN A 411 2.61 25.83 -5.45
C GLN A 411 1.79 27.08 -5.80
N VAL A 412 0.51 26.92 -6.09
CA VAL A 412 -0.38 28.06 -6.41
C VAL A 412 -0.52 28.98 -5.19
N VAL A 413 -0.71 28.41 -3.99
CA VAL A 413 -0.79 29.19 -2.75
C VAL A 413 0.50 29.98 -2.49
N LEU A 414 1.66 29.35 -2.65
CA LEU A 414 2.96 30.03 -2.49
C LEU A 414 3.20 31.09 -3.56
N LEU A 415 2.78 30.84 -4.80
CA LEU A 415 2.87 31.79 -5.89
C LEU A 415 2.01 33.03 -5.62
N LEU A 416 0.78 32.86 -5.13
CA LEU A 416 -0.08 33.97 -4.74
C LEU A 416 0.54 34.80 -3.60
N ALA A 417 1.07 34.15 -2.57
CA ALA A 417 1.73 34.83 -1.47
C ALA A 417 2.98 35.61 -1.94
N ALA A 418 3.79 35.01 -2.81
CA ALA A 418 4.95 35.66 -3.42
C ALA A 418 4.57 36.84 -4.32
N GLY A 419 3.46 36.72 -5.06
CA GLY A 419 2.93 37.78 -5.94
C GLY A 419 2.43 39.00 -5.19
N ILE A 420 1.94 38.87 -3.96
CA ILE A 420 1.41 39.97 -3.15
C ILE A 420 2.53 40.73 -2.40
N THR A 421 3.41 40.03 -1.72
CA THR A 421 4.40 40.63 -0.80
C THR A 421 5.84 40.19 -1.04
N GLY A 422 6.12 39.51 -2.14
CA GLY A 422 7.44 39.04 -2.49
C GLY A 422 7.97 37.96 -1.54
N ILE A 423 9.26 38.04 -1.21
CA ILE A 423 9.95 37.00 -0.42
C ILE A 423 9.41 36.89 1.01
N ALA A 424 8.91 37.98 1.59
CA ALA A 424 8.33 37.98 2.92
C ALA A 424 7.03 37.14 2.96
N GLY A 425 6.14 37.33 1.97
CA GLY A 425 4.93 36.52 1.85
C GLY A 425 5.22 35.05 1.56
N LEU A 426 6.20 34.80 0.71
CA LEU A 426 6.66 33.45 0.43
C LEU A 426 7.16 32.75 1.70
N CYS A 427 8.04 33.40 2.48
CA CYS A 427 8.54 32.84 3.73
C CYS A 427 7.41 32.59 4.75
N TYR A 428 6.48 33.55 4.89
CA TYR A 428 5.34 33.38 5.77
C TYR A 428 4.47 32.19 5.34
N ALA A 429 4.12 32.09 4.06
CA ALA A 429 3.31 31.00 3.52
C ALA A 429 4.00 29.64 3.66
N VAL A 430 5.32 29.55 3.46
CA VAL A 430 6.10 28.32 3.69
C VAL A 430 6.03 27.91 5.16
N VAL A 431 6.23 28.85 6.10
CA VAL A 431 6.16 28.57 7.54
C VAL A 431 4.74 28.08 7.91
N MET A 432 3.68 28.77 7.42
CA MET A 432 2.30 28.35 7.68
C MET A 432 2.02 26.94 7.14
N LEU A 433 2.49 26.62 5.93
CA LEU A 433 2.32 25.31 5.34
C LEU A 433 3.08 24.24 6.14
N LEU A 434 4.31 24.51 6.59
CA LEU A 434 5.07 23.60 7.43
C LEU A 434 4.40 23.38 8.79
N CYS A 435 3.87 24.42 9.43
CA CYS A 435 3.12 24.31 10.69
C CYS A 435 1.86 23.47 10.50
N TRP A 436 1.14 23.67 9.40
CA TRP A 436 -0.06 22.90 9.09
C TRP A 436 0.25 21.42 8.87
N VAL A 437 1.29 21.08 8.04
CA VAL A 437 1.71 19.69 7.82
C VAL A 437 2.22 19.04 9.13
N ALA A 438 2.86 19.82 10.00
CA ALA A 438 3.34 19.33 11.30
C ALA A 438 2.19 19.03 12.30
N ALA A 439 1.03 19.67 12.13
CA ALA A 439 -0.16 19.45 12.94
C ALA A 439 -1.03 18.28 12.41
N MET A 440 -0.76 17.80 11.18
CA MET A 440 -1.51 16.68 10.61
C MET A 440 -1.18 15.36 11.30
N GLU A 441 -2.19 14.51 11.37
CA GLU A 441 -2.10 13.15 11.90
C GLU A 441 -2.69 12.16 10.88
N SER A 442 -2.33 10.90 11.03
CA SER A 442 -2.93 9.76 10.32
C SER A 442 -3.24 8.68 11.36
N LEU A 443 -4.51 8.47 11.68
CA LEU A 443 -4.98 7.60 12.77
C LEU A 443 -4.26 7.90 14.10
N GLY A 444 -4.19 9.19 14.50
CA GLY A 444 -3.53 9.62 15.71
C GLY A 444 -2.00 9.50 15.70
N GLN A 445 -1.39 9.13 14.57
CA GLN A 445 0.06 9.15 14.40
C GLN A 445 0.49 10.44 13.70
N PRO A 446 1.52 11.16 14.22
CA PRO A 446 1.99 12.38 13.60
C PRO A 446 2.47 12.16 12.16
N PHE A 447 1.93 12.92 11.21
CA PHE A 447 2.17 12.74 9.78
C PHE A 447 3.64 12.93 9.37
N LEU A 448 4.40 13.75 10.10
CA LEU A 448 5.84 13.94 9.89
C LEU A 448 6.73 12.92 10.63
N ALA A 449 6.15 11.97 11.39
CA ALA A 449 6.93 10.96 12.08
C ALA A 449 7.80 10.15 11.09
N PRO A 450 9.00 9.75 11.47
CA PRO A 450 9.77 9.98 12.70
C PRO A 450 10.64 11.25 12.66
N GLY A 451 10.43 12.14 11.70
CA GLY A 451 11.15 13.42 11.60
C GLY A 451 10.73 14.41 12.69
N SER A 452 9.41 14.50 12.91
CA SER A 452 8.77 15.26 13.99
C SER A 452 7.55 14.51 14.49
N PRO A 453 7.51 14.07 15.77
CA PRO A 453 8.60 14.09 16.76
C PRO A 453 9.77 13.20 16.34
N ARG A 454 10.99 13.60 16.72
CA ARG A 454 12.19 12.84 16.38
C ARG A 454 12.21 11.52 17.15
N ARG A 455 12.13 10.40 16.43
CA ARG A 455 12.22 9.05 16.98
C ARG A 455 13.49 8.37 16.49
N THR A 456 14.20 7.71 17.40
CA THR A 456 15.50 7.09 17.15
C THR A 456 15.35 5.79 16.35
N HIS A 457 16.31 5.52 15.47
CA HIS A 457 16.47 4.31 14.65
C HIS A 457 15.43 4.13 13.55
N ASN A 458 15.55 4.96 12.52
CA ASN A 458 14.88 4.68 11.27
C ASN A 458 15.94 4.46 10.15
N PRO A 459 16.27 3.19 9.82
CA PRO A 459 17.26 2.86 8.80
C PRO A 459 16.76 3.07 7.37
N ASP A 460 15.51 3.46 7.18
CA ASP A 460 14.84 3.55 5.88
C ASP A 460 13.88 4.75 5.79
N LEU A 461 14.39 5.95 6.01
CA LEU A 461 13.64 7.20 5.84
C LEU A 461 14.00 7.84 4.48
N LEU A 462 14.88 8.82 4.46
CA LEU A 462 15.48 9.42 3.26
C LEU A 462 16.66 8.61 2.76
N PHE A 463 17.52 8.20 3.70
CA PHE A 463 18.69 7.38 3.41
C PHE A 463 18.36 5.92 3.70
N ARG A 464 18.34 5.11 2.65
CA ARG A 464 18.13 3.69 2.79
C ARG A 464 19.40 3.01 3.28
N ALA A 465 19.34 2.36 4.44
CA ALA A 465 20.46 1.54 4.91
C ALA A 465 20.54 0.22 4.12
N PRO A 466 21.73 -0.39 3.98
CA PRO A 466 21.84 -1.74 3.44
C PRO A 466 20.94 -2.72 4.20
N THR A 467 20.32 -3.67 3.49
CA THR A 467 19.31 -4.60 4.04
C THR A 467 19.79 -5.35 5.29
N PHE A 468 21.08 -5.72 5.38
CA PHE A 468 21.62 -6.40 6.55
C PHE A 468 21.69 -5.52 7.83
N ARG A 469 21.55 -4.19 7.70
CA ARG A 469 21.47 -3.24 8.83
C ARG A 469 20.02 -2.95 9.25
N GLN A 470 19.04 -3.27 8.41
CA GLN A 470 17.62 -3.06 8.67
C GLN A 470 17.08 -4.17 9.61
N ARG A 471 17.49 -4.15 10.87
CA ARG A 471 17.07 -5.14 11.88
C ARG A 471 15.82 -4.75 12.63
N LEU A 472 15.51 -3.47 12.63
CA LEU A 472 14.35 -2.89 13.26
C LEU A 472 13.36 -2.44 12.18
N ARG A 473 12.08 -2.51 12.50
CA ARG A 473 11.02 -1.93 11.68
C ARG A 473 11.22 -0.41 11.64
N ALA A 474 10.91 0.20 10.51
CA ALA A 474 10.88 1.66 10.44
C ALA A 474 9.76 2.17 11.36
N TYR A 475 10.09 3.11 12.25
CA TYR A 475 9.10 3.67 13.18
C TYR A 475 8.21 4.69 12.45
N LEU A 476 7.51 4.24 11.43
CA LEU A 476 6.61 5.08 10.62
C LEU A 476 5.15 4.90 11.08
N SER A 477 4.79 3.70 11.57
CA SER A 477 3.44 3.31 11.97
C SER A 477 3.33 2.87 13.44
N ASN A 478 4.33 3.18 14.27
CA ASN A 478 4.38 2.80 15.69
C ASN A 478 4.14 1.31 15.96
N PRO A 479 4.85 0.37 15.32
CA PRO A 479 4.59 -1.05 15.45
C PRO A 479 4.83 -1.55 16.88
N GLU A 480 4.02 -2.50 17.36
CA GLU A 480 4.19 -3.12 18.68
C GLU A 480 5.51 -3.89 18.75
N GLU A 481 5.81 -4.67 17.72
CA GLU A 481 7.08 -5.38 17.60
C GLU A 481 8.07 -4.63 16.72
N MET A 482 9.09 -4.04 17.34
CA MET A 482 10.13 -3.28 16.65
C MET A 482 11.17 -4.15 15.92
N LYS A 483 11.33 -5.41 16.29
CA LYS A 483 12.34 -6.28 15.70
C LYS A 483 11.83 -6.91 14.41
N ARG A 484 12.52 -6.61 13.28
CA ARG A 484 12.23 -7.19 11.97
C ARG A 484 13.03 -8.47 11.68
N ALA A 485 14.22 -8.61 12.26
CA ALA A 485 15.11 -9.72 12.00
C ALA A 485 15.73 -10.28 13.28
N TYR A 486 15.60 -11.58 13.45
CA TYR A 486 16.22 -12.36 14.51
C TYR A 486 17.48 -13.05 13.99
N GLY A 487 18.55 -13.06 14.80
CA GLY A 487 19.80 -13.72 14.46
C GLY A 487 20.86 -12.84 13.80
N ARG A 488 22.03 -13.43 13.53
CA ARG A 488 23.12 -12.75 12.82
C ARG A 488 22.89 -12.86 11.32
N MET A 489 22.47 -11.77 10.69
CA MET A 489 22.62 -11.65 9.24
C MET A 489 24.11 -11.73 8.91
N ARG A 490 24.53 -12.82 8.26
CA ARG A 490 25.94 -13.05 7.94
C ARG A 490 26.48 -11.93 7.08
N ARG A 491 27.44 -11.17 7.62
CA ARG A 491 28.44 -10.50 6.80
C ARG A 491 29.20 -11.61 6.09
N PHE A 492 29.20 -11.64 4.77
CA PHE A 492 30.08 -12.52 4.03
C PHE A 492 31.51 -12.09 4.32
N ASP A 493 32.19 -12.79 5.21
CA ASP A 493 33.60 -12.61 5.47
C ASP A 493 34.32 -13.44 4.41
N GLY A 494 34.76 -12.76 3.33
CA GLY A 494 35.49 -13.41 2.21
C GLY A 494 36.87 -13.93 2.60
N ARG A 495 37.23 -13.87 3.86
CA ARG A 495 38.42 -14.53 4.41
C ARG A 495 38.01 -15.93 4.91
N LYS A 496 37.97 -16.91 4.02
CA LYS A 496 38.34 -18.26 4.44
C LYS A 496 39.79 -18.15 4.90
N LYS A 497 40.00 -18.24 6.18
CA LYS A 497 41.29 -18.63 6.69
C LYS A 497 41.51 -20.06 6.19
N GLU A 498 42.53 -20.22 5.36
CA GLU A 498 43.21 -21.47 5.13
C GLU A 498 43.61 -22.09 6.46
#